data_a2b6ebed4d458764da201abb84b3e0ce
#
_entry.id   a2b6ebed4d458764da201abb84b3e0ce
#
_cell.length_a   1.000
_cell.length_b   1.000
_cell.length_c   1.000
_cell.angle_alpha   90.00
_cell.angle_beta   90.00
_cell.angle_gamma   90.00
#
_symmetry.space_group_name_H-M   'P 1'
#
loop_
_entity.id
_entity.type
_entity.pdbx_description
1 polymer ?
#
loop_
_entity_poly.entity_id
_entity_poly.type
_entity_poly.pdbx_seq_one_letter_code
_entity_poly.pdbx_strand_id
1 'polypeptide(L)'
;MESFTLDREMKLPGVPLRGLVMLPGELLHFDIAREESRRAVRAAEEKDSFVFLTTQKDSAKTTVKAEDVFSMGVICRIRQTVNMPGGMLRALVLGLCRARIKDAQYGSYTTVTVETIEDEPCNPLVAEALRRRINMSFNDYLGVTTRINAETAENIRQLPLMGQYADAVANAVFVKSNMRQAVLDAVSVEERLKIVLAGVMGEVEITKLDKRIAAEVKRSMDQNQREYYLHEQIKAIRKELGETEQNEAEEYMRRLKEKEMPQAVREKLEREIARFGDLPAASHEQPPMRNYIECMLDLPWSEETKDDLDIEHARAILDNDHYGMEKVKQRILEHIAVARLTGKVNGQIICFVGPPGVGKTSIASSIARALGRN
;
A
#
# COMPACT_ATOMS: atom_id res chain seq x y z
N MET A 1 43.86 7.72 -11.41
CA MET A 1 43.23 8.61 -10.43
C MET A 1 44.17 9.77 -10.20
N GLU A 2 43.76 11.00 -10.48
CA GLU A 2 44.52 12.17 -10.10
C GLU A 2 44.62 12.21 -8.56
N SER A 3 45.83 12.09 -7.99
CA SER A 3 46.07 12.23 -6.55
C SER A 3 46.03 13.71 -6.19
N PHE A 4 44.91 14.17 -5.67
CA PHE A 4 44.78 15.48 -5.08
C PHE A 4 45.25 15.43 -3.63
N THR A 5 46.27 16.19 -3.28
CA THR A 5 46.58 16.50 -1.89
C THR A 5 45.59 17.57 -1.44
N LEU A 6 44.54 17.14 -0.72
CA LEU A 6 43.60 18.04 -0.08
C LEU A 6 44.20 18.47 1.27
N ASP A 7 44.12 19.76 1.60
CA ASP A 7 44.52 20.24 2.92
C ASP A 7 43.60 19.65 4.01
N ARG A 8 44.15 19.46 5.20
CA ARG A 8 43.41 18.92 6.34
C ARG A 8 42.21 19.79 6.71
N GLU A 9 42.28 21.08 6.50
CA GLU A 9 41.20 22.03 6.73
C GLU A 9 41.03 22.93 5.50
N MET A 10 39.80 23.01 4.98
CA MET A 10 39.49 23.77 3.77
C MET A 10 38.26 24.65 3.98
N LYS A 11 38.26 25.82 3.34
CA LYS A 11 37.12 26.73 3.30
C LYS A 11 36.48 26.66 1.91
N LEU A 12 35.28 26.05 1.81
CA LEU A 12 34.59 25.71 0.56
C LEU A 12 33.16 26.26 0.51
N PRO A 13 32.65 26.55 -0.69
CA PRO A 13 31.20 26.74 -0.86
C PRO A 13 30.44 25.49 -0.46
N GLY A 14 29.40 25.63 0.39
CA GLY A 14 28.56 24.55 0.87
C GLY A 14 27.24 24.50 0.13
N VAL A 15 26.82 23.31 -0.29
CA VAL A 15 25.54 23.07 -0.95
C VAL A 15 24.75 21.96 -0.23
N PRO A 16 23.60 22.32 0.38
CA PRO A 16 22.75 21.34 1.03
C PRO A 16 21.88 20.60 0.00
N LEU A 17 22.00 19.27 -0.02
CA LEU A 17 21.22 18.36 -0.86
C LEU A 17 19.90 17.99 -0.19
N ARG A 18 18.83 17.84 -0.98
CA ARG A 18 17.53 17.36 -0.50
C ARG A 18 17.34 15.88 -0.82
N GLY A 19 17.26 15.05 0.22
CA GLY A 19 16.97 13.61 0.08
C GLY A 19 18.03 12.82 -0.67
N LEU A 20 19.14 13.45 -1.04
CA LEU A 20 20.29 12.83 -1.69
C LEU A 20 21.48 12.87 -0.75
N VAL A 21 22.23 11.77 -0.70
CA VAL A 21 23.48 11.66 0.04
C VAL A 21 24.58 11.32 -0.95
N MET A 22 25.61 12.13 -1.00
CA MET A 22 26.81 11.90 -1.82
C MET A 22 27.76 10.97 -1.06
N LEU A 23 28.35 10.01 -1.78
CA LEU A 23 29.42 9.15 -1.24
C LEU A 23 30.74 9.42 -1.98
N PRO A 24 31.91 9.19 -1.34
CA PRO A 24 33.20 9.28 -2.01
C PRO A 24 33.27 8.32 -3.22
N GLY A 25 33.90 8.76 -4.29
CA GLY A 25 34.04 8.02 -5.55
C GLY A 25 32.81 8.03 -6.44
N GLU A 26 31.69 8.60 -6.01
CA GLU A 26 30.45 8.71 -6.78
C GLU A 26 30.51 9.86 -7.78
N LEU A 27 29.93 9.63 -8.96
CA LEU A 27 29.66 10.67 -9.95
C LEU A 27 28.15 10.94 -9.94
N LEU A 28 27.74 12.12 -9.49
CA LEU A 28 26.34 12.47 -9.26
C LEU A 28 25.92 13.69 -10.09
N HIS A 29 24.76 13.57 -10.74
CA HIS A 29 24.05 14.70 -11.31
C HIS A 29 22.96 15.17 -10.35
N PHE A 30 22.84 16.47 -10.12
CA PHE A 30 21.72 17.02 -9.36
C PHE A 30 21.31 18.40 -9.86
N ASP A 31 20.05 18.71 -9.66
CA ASP A 31 19.46 19.98 -10.08
C ASP A 31 19.44 20.97 -8.90
N ILE A 32 19.88 22.19 -9.17
CA ILE A 32 20.01 23.26 -8.20
C ILE A 32 19.00 24.35 -8.51
N ALA A 33 17.94 24.40 -7.71
CA ALA A 33 16.88 25.40 -7.85
C ALA A 33 17.12 26.63 -6.96
N ARG A 34 17.75 26.44 -5.78
CA ARG A 34 17.97 27.52 -4.82
C ARG A 34 19.03 28.51 -5.32
N GLU A 35 18.72 29.80 -5.24
CA GLU A 35 19.60 30.87 -5.66
C GLU A 35 20.95 30.83 -4.92
N GLU A 36 20.91 30.63 -3.60
CA GLU A 36 22.09 30.53 -2.76
C GLU A 36 23.02 29.38 -3.19
N SER A 37 22.46 28.21 -3.44
CA SER A 37 23.21 27.03 -3.90
C SER A 37 23.78 27.24 -5.31
N ARG A 38 23.07 27.95 -6.20
CA ARG A 38 23.56 28.30 -7.54
C ARG A 38 24.78 29.23 -7.44
N ARG A 39 24.71 30.24 -6.55
CA ARG A 39 25.84 31.13 -6.30
C ARG A 39 27.05 30.42 -5.71
N ALA A 40 26.80 29.46 -4.78
CA ALA A 40 27.85 28.63 -4.22
C ALA A 40 28.62 27.82 -5.28
N VAL A 41 27.86 27.16 -6.20
CA VAL A 41 28.45 26.37 -7.29
C VAL A 41 29.23 27.27 -8.26
N ARG A 42 28.70 28.43 -8.67
CA ARG A 42 29.39 29.36 -9.54
C ARG A 42 30.69 29.92 -8.89
N ALA A 43 30.61 30.26 -7.62
CA ALA A 43 31.79 30.69 -6.88
C ALA A 43 32.87 29.59 -6.75
N ALA A 44 32.44 28.32 -6.69
CA ALA A 44 33.35 27.18 -6.74
C ALA A 44 34.02 27.04 -8.12
N GLU A 45 33.27 27.20 -9.22
CA GLU A 45 33.79 27.10 -10.59
C GLU A 45 34.84 28.18 -10.90
N GLU A 46 34.65 29.39 -10.38
CA GLU A 46 35.59 30.51 -10.54
C GLU A 46 36.92 30.34 -9.80
N LYS A 47 36.97 29.37 -8.84
CA LYS A 47 38.20 29.06 -8.07
C LYS A 47 38.79 27.74 -8.50
N ASP A 48 38.64 26.73 -7.62
CA ASP A 48 39.30 25.42 -7.75
C ASP A 48 38.33 24.31 -8.18
N SER A 49 37.07 24.67 -8.48
CA SER A 49 35.96 23.75 -8.78
C SER A 49 35.61 22.77 -7.64
N PHE A 50 36.00 23.08 -6.40
CA PHE A 50 35.65 22.29 -5.22
C PHE A 50 34.41 22.84 -4.52
N VAL A 51 33.54 21.94 -4.12
CA VAL A 51 32.29 22.23 -3.41
C VAL A 51 32.12 21.20 -2.30
N PHE A 52 31.57 21.60 -1.17
CA PHE A 52 31.20 20.67 -0.11
C PHE A 52 29.72 20.37 -0.19
N LEU A 53 29.37 19.09 -0.32
CA LEU A 53 28.00 18.59 -0.36
C LEU A 53 27.64 17.92 0.97
N THR A 54 26.54 18.33 1.55
CA THR A 54 25.95 17.70 2.73
C THR A 54 24.45 17.55 2.55
N THR A 55 23.80 16.65 3.31
CA THR A 55 22.38 16.36 3.18
C THR A 55 21.58 17.10 4.25
N GLN A 56 20.43 17.63 3.88
CA GLN A 56 19.47 18.18 4.84
C GLN A 56 18.87 17.07 5.71
N LYS A 57 18.73 17.32 7.03
CA LYS A 57 18.03 16.43 7.96
C LYS A 57 16.53 16.39 7.68
N ASP A 58 15.96 17.54 7.35
CA ASP A 58 14.54 17.68 7.00
C ASP A 58 14.42 18.29 5.59
N SER A 59 13.96 17.49 4.63
CA SER A 59 13.80 17.91 3.24
C SER A 59 12.69 18.95 3.02
N ALA A 60 11.79 19.16 3.98
CA ALA A 60 10.70 20.13 3.87
C ALA A 60 11.17 21.59 4.12
N LYS A 61 12.26 21.79 4.82
CA LYS A 61 12.78 23.13 5.11
C LYS A 61 13.29 23.83 3.86
N THR A 62 12.83 25.06 3.64
CA THR A 62 13.26 25.91 2.51
C THR A 62 14.52 26.70 2.81
N THR A 63 14.62 27.27 4.01
CA THR A 63 15.81 27.98 4.48
C THR A 63 16.63 27.03 5.35
N VAL A 64 17.92 26.86 5.04
CA VAL A 64 18.76 25.81 5.63
C VAL A 64 19.92 26.48 6.35
N LYS A 65 20.09 26.20 7.64
CA LYS A 65 21.23 26.56 8.46
C LYS A 65 22.13 25.34 8.70
N ALA A 66 23.31 25.55 9.31
CA ALA A 66 24.26 24.46 9.62
C ALA A 66 23.67 23.38 10.54
N GLU A 67 22.75 23.74 11.42
CA GLU A 67 22.04 22.82 12.33
C GLU A 67 21.03 21.90 11.59
N ASP A 68 20.54 22.32 10.41
CA ASP A 68 19.57 21.61 9.60
C ASP A 68 20.19 20.59 8.65
N VAL A 69 21.52 20.54 8.58
CA VAL A 69 22.27 19.59 7.76
C VAL A 69 23.02 18.58 8.61
N PHE A 70 23.41 17.46 8.01
CA PHE A 70 24.34 16.55 8.65
C PHE A 70 25.72 17.17 8.69
N SER A 71 26.45 16.95 9.79
CA SER A 71 27.81 17.47 9.95
C SER A 71 28.81 16.79 9.03
N MET A 72 28.56 15.51 8.70
CA MET A 72 29.37 14.77 7.75
C MET A 72 28.85 14.98 6.33
N GLY A 73 29.74 15.25 5.41
CA GLY A 73 29.50 15.43 3.99
C GLY A 73 30.68 14.99 3.16
N VAL A 74 30.70 15.39 1.90
CA VAL A 74 31.72 15.02 0.93
C VAL A 74 32.27 16.26 0.25
N ILE A 75 33.59 16.36 0.17
CA ILE A 75 34.25 17.33 -0.72
C ILE A 75 34.14 16.75 -2.13
N CYS A 76 33.57 17.55 -3.02
CA CYS A 76 33.36 17.16 -4.40
C CYS A 76 34.06 18.10 -5.37
N ARG A 77 34.42 17.57 -6.53
CA ARG A 77 34.87 18.36 -7.66
C ARG A 77 33.79 18.52 -8.69
N ILE A 78 33.49 19.74 -9.11
CA ILE A 78 32.56 20.01 -10.20
C ILE A 78 33.27 19.62 -11.51
N ARG A 79 32.59 18.75 -12.27
CA ARG A 79 33.06 18.30 -13.61
C ARG A 79 32.41 19.09 -14.73
N GLN A 80 31.13 19.39 -14.57
CA GLN A 80 30.37 20.14 -15.55
C GLN A 80 29.13 20.76 -14.92
N THR A 81 28.75 21.94 -15.41
CA THR A 81 27.47 22.57 -15.11
C THR A 81 26.73 22.92 -16.39
N VAL A 82 25.41 22.85 -16.36
CA VAL A 82 24.53 23.16 -17.48
C VAL A 82 23.38 24.02 -17.00
N ASN A 83 23.19 25.18 -17.63
CA ASN A 83 22.01 26.00 -17.36
C ASN A 83 20.77 25.35 -17.98
N MET A 84 19.74 25.14 -17.16
CA MET A 84 18.48 24.57 -17.57
C MET A 84 17.40 25.65 -17.74
N PRO A 85 16.35 25.40 -18.55
CA PRO A 85 15.21 26.29 -18.64
C PRO A 85 14.59 26.57 -17.27
N GLY A 86 14.07 27.79 -17.06
CA GLY A 86 13.50 28.19 -15.76
C GLY A 86 14.54 28.64 -14.71
N GLY A 87 15.77 28.85 -15.11
CA GLY A 87 16.83 29.38 -14.23
C GLY A 87 17.42 28.34 -13.27
N MET A 88 17.16 27.05 -13.47
CA MET A 88 17.82 25.98 -12.75
C MET A 88 19.22 25.69 -13.28
N LEU A 89 20.10 25.23 -12.41
CA LEU A 89 21.46 24.80 -12.76
C LEU A 89 21.59 23.31 -12.50
N ARG A 90 22.04 22.53 -13.50
CA ARG A 90 22.39 21.12 -13.32
C ARG A 90 23.89 20.99 -13.18
N ALA A 91 24.34 20.33 -12.11
CA ALA A 91 25.75 20.10 -11.85
C ALA A 91 26.07 18.60 -11.90
N LEU A 92 27.20 18.25 -12.52
CA LEU A 92 27.85 16.95 -12.47
C LEU A 92 29.07 17.09 -11.54
N VAL A 93 29.09 16.31 -10.48
CA VAL A 93 30.14 16.36 -9.47
C VAL A 93 30.71 14.97 -9.19
N LEU A 94 31.99 14.94 -8.89
CA LEU A 94 32.70 13.75 -8.41
C LEU A 94 33.04 13.90 -6.94
N GLY A 95 32.56 12.97 -6.10
CA GLY A 95 32.90 12.88 -4.69
C GLY A 95 34.37 12.46 -4.51
N LEU A 96 35.10 13.18 -3.70
CA LEU A 96 36.54 12.92 -3.47
C LEU A 96 36.80 12.25 -2.12
N CYS A 97 36.43 12.91 -1.02
CA CYS A 97 36.66 12.41 0.32
C CYS A 97 35.60 12.89 1.30
N ARG A 98 35.49 12.19 2.43
CA ARG A 98 34.69 12.60 3.57
C ARG A 98 35.24 13.86 4.23
N ALA A 99 34.37 14.73 4.67
CA ALA A 99 34.75 15.86 5.49
C ALA A 99 33.66 16.23 6.48
N ARG A 100 34.01 16.83 7.59
CA ARG A 100 33.12 17.28 8.65
C ARG A 100 33.09 18.79 8.73
N ILE A 101 31.92 19.38 8.85
CA ILE A 101 31.72 20.79 9.06
C ILE A 101 32.26 21.18 10.45
N LYS A 102 33.14 22.16 10.51
CA LYS A 102 33.61 22.83 11.74
C LYS A 102 32.89 24.15 11.98
N ASP A 103 32.77 24.97 10.93
CA ASP A 103 32.13 26.27 11.00
C ASP A 103 31.39 26.58 9.69
N ALA A 104 30.37 27.43 9.77
CA ALA A 104 29.61 27.88 8.62
C ALA A 104 29.39 29.39 8.66
N GLN A 105 29.71 30.07 7.57
CA GLN A 105 29.53 31.49 7.38
C GLN A 105 28.45 31.74 6.30
N TYR A 106 27.46 32.54 6.66
CA TYR A 106 26.34 32.88 5.80
C TYR A 106 26.57 34.24 5.14
N GLY A 107 26.41 34.31 3.83
CA GLY A 107 26.56 35.50 3.01
C GLY A 107 25.68 35.44 1.79
N SER A 108 26.16 35.85 0.63
CA SER A 108 25.52 35.68 -0.67
C SER A 108 25.31 34.19 -1.01
N TYR A 109 26.11 33.32 -0.45
CA TYR A 109 26.02 31.86 -0.39
C TYR A 109 26.67 31.37 0.90
N THR A 110 26.36 30.14 1.30
CA THR A 110 26.96 29.54 2.51
C THR A 110 28.37 29.07 2.22
N THR A 111 29.32 29.51 3.03
CA THR A 111 30.73 29.06 3.01
C THR A 111 30.95 28.21 4.26
N VAL A 112 31.49 27.00 4.11
CA VAL A 112 31.77 26.10 5.22
C VAL A 112 33.28 25.88 5.37
N THR A 113 33.74 25.86 6.62
CA THR A 113 35.05 25.37 6.97
C THR A 113 34.91 23.89 7.32
N VAL A 114 35.59 23.04 6.59
CA VAL A 114 35.50 21.58 6.71
C VAL A 114 36.87 20.98 7.03
N GLU A 115 36.84 19.91 7.82
CA GLU A 115 38.02 19.08 8.11
C GLU A 115 37.87 17.76 7.35
N THR A 116 38.92 17.42 6.57
CA THR A 116 38.99 16.11 5.87
C THR A 116 39.11 14.99 6.87
N ILE A 117 38.35 13.92 6.64
CA ILE A 117 38.32 12.75 7.52
C ILE A 117 38.96 11.56 6.76
N GLU A 118 40.03 11.06 7.32
CA GLU A 118 40.69 9.85 6.83
C GLU A 118 39.97 8.59 7.39
N ASP A 119 40.01 7.54 6.60
CA ASP A 119 39.44 6.25 7.00
C ASP A 119 40.27 5.63 8.14
N GLU A 120 39.62 5.26 9.23
CA GLU A 120 40.25 4.47 10.29
C GLU A 120 40.50 3.03 9.79
N PRO A 121 41.77 2.57 9.85
CA PRO A 121 42.13 1.26 9.31
C PRO A 121 41.46 0.13 10.07
N CYS A 122 41.04 -0.91 9.32
CA CYS A 122 40.48 -2.15 9.84
C CYS A 122 41.53 -3.24 9.88
N ASN A 123 41.35 -4.22 10.79
CA ASN A 123 42.15 -5.44 10.76
C ASN A 123 42.01 -6.15 9.40
N PRO A 124 43.11 -6.42 8.67
CA PRO A 124 43.04 -7.00 7.33
C PRO A 124 42.26 -8.32 7.23
N LEU A 125 42.35 -9.17 8.24
CA LEU A 125 41.61 -10.46 8.27
C LEU A 125 40.12 -10.25 8.43
N VAL A 126 39.72 -9.30 9.27
CA VAL A 126 38.29 -8.93 9.47
C VAL A 126 37.75 -8.29 8.22
N ALA A 127 38.49 -7.34 7.62
CA ALA A 127 38.11 -6.68 6.38
C ALA A 127 37.90 -7.68 5.24
N GLU A 128 38.82 -8.64 5.07
CA GLU A 128 38.71 -9.67 4.04
C GLU A 128 37.51 -10.62 4.29
N ALA A 129 37.28 -11.00 5.54
CA ALA A 129 36.10 -11.83 5.89
C ALA A 129 34.78 -11.11 5.58
N LEU A 130 34.68 -9.82 5.93
CA LEU A 130 33.50 -8.99 5.62
C LEU A 130 33.33 -8.82 4.11
N ARG A 131 34.41 -8.53 3.37
CA ARG A 131 34.40 -8.41 1.91
C ARG A 131 33.86 -9.65 1.23
N ARG A 132 34.30 -10.87 1.67
CA ARG A 132 33.79 -12.13 1.13
C ARG A 132 32.28 -12.27 1.36
N ARG A 133 31.80 -11.96 2.55
CA ARG A 133 30.36 -12.00 2.87
C ARG A 133 29.57 -10.98 2.07
N ILE A 134 30.07 -9.75 1.94
CA ILE A 134 29.44 -8.72 1.10
C ILE A 134 29.39 -9.19 -0.35
N ASN A 135 30.47 -9.76 -0.91
CA ASN A 135 30.47 -10.27 -2.27
C ASN A 135 29.43 -11.36 -2.49
N MET A 136 29.22 -12.27 -1.53
CA MET A 136 28.16 -13.30 -1.61
C MET A 136 26.78 -12.65 -1.66
N SER A 137 26.46 -11.77 -0.71
CA SER A 137 25.18 -11.08 -0.67
C SER A 137 24.97 -10.14 -1.88
N PHE A 138 26.04 -9.51 -2.36
CA PHE A 138 26.01 -8.69 -3.56
C PHE A 138 25.73 -9.51 -4.83
N ASN A 139 26.26 -10.72 -4.93
CA ASN A 139 25.91 -11.66 -6.01
C ASN A 139 24.42 -12.06 -5.95
N ASP A 140 23.92 -12.34 -4.74
CA ASP A 140 22.48 -12.61 -4.55
C ASP A 140 21.62 -11.43 -4.99
N TYR A 141 22.06 -10.19 -4.68
CA TYR A 141 21.38 -8.96 -5.12
C TYR A 141 21.40 -8.83 -6.65
N LEU A 142 22.55 -9.06 -7.30
CA LEU A 142 22.68 -9.04 -8.76
C LEU A 142 21.75 -10.07 -9.45
N GLY A 143 21.55 -11.22 -8.83
CA GLY A 143 20.60 -12.24 -9.33
C GLY A 143 19.14 -11.81 -9.27
N VAL A 144 18.80 -10.84 -8.42
CA VAL A 144 17.43 -10.34 -8.24
C VAL A 144 17.21 -8.92 -8.75
N THR A 145 18.22 -8.20 -9.20
CA THR A 145 18.11 -6.84 -9.75
C THR A 145 18.62 -6.76 -11.18
N THR A 146 18.12 -5.79 -11.95
CA THR A 146 18.64 -5.43 -13.28
C THR A 146 19.30 -4.04 -13.29
N ARG A 147 19.44 -3.40 -12.11
CA ARG A 147 19.92 -2.01 -11.99
C ARG A 147 21.43 -1.89 -12.21
N ILE A 148 22.18 -2.94 -11.96
CA ILE A 148 23.65 -2.96 -12.02
C ILE A 148 24.06 -3.91 -13.14
N ASN A 149 24.86 -3.41 -14.08
CA ASN A 149 25.44 -4.26 -15.13
C ASN A 149 26.66 -5.04 -14.63
N ALA A 150 27.04 -6.10 -15.34
CA ALA A 150 28.13 -6.99 -14.94
C ALA A 150 29.49 -6.27 -14.89
N GLU A 151 29.73 -5.31 -15.77
CA GLU A 151 30.97 -4.52 -15.83
C GLU A 151 31.12 -3.65 -14.58
N THR A 152 30.05 -2.95 -14.18
CA THR A 152 30.04 -2.13 -12.96
C THR A 152 30.26 -3.00 -11.72
N ALA A 153 29.61 -4.16 -11.65
CA ALA A 153 29.77 -5.07 -10.53
C ALA A 153 31.21 -5.59 -10.43
N GLU A 154 31.86 -5.90 -11.56
CA GLU A 154 33.25 -6.33 -11.58
C GLU A 154 34.22 -5.22 -11.19
N ASN A 155 34.01 -4.01 -11.69
CA ASN A 155 34.80 -2.84 -11.31
C ASN A 155 34.73 -2.56 -9.79
N ILE A 156 33.58 -2.73 -9.17
CA ILE A 156 33.40 -2.61 -7.71
C ILE A 156 34.23 -3.67 -6.98
N ARG A 157 34.19 -4.93 -7.44
CA ARG A 157 34.94 -6.04 -6.80
C ARG A 157 36.45 -5.87 -6.86
N GLN A 158 36.94 -5.19 -7.90
CA GLN A 158 38.38 -4.98 -8.13
C GLN A 158 38.95 -3.82 -7.31
N LEU A 159 38.14 -3.03 -6.60
CA LEU A 159 38.63 -1.91 -5.78
C LEU A 159 39.57 -2.41 -4.67
N PRO A 160 40.80 -1.87 -4.60
CA PRO A 160 41.82 -2.37 -3.66
C PRO A 160 41.60 -1.88 -2.23
N LEU A 161 41.07 -0.67 -2.05
CA LEU A 161 40.85 -0.06 -0.75
C LEU A 161 39.49 -0.42 -0.19
N MET A 162 39.46 -0.98 1.02
CA MET A 162 38.23 -1.48 1.64
C MET A 162 37.18 -0.40 1.90
N GLY A 163 37.63 0.84 2.23
CA GLY A 163 36.71 1.98 2.37
C GLY A 163 36.04 2.35 1.05
N GLN A 164 36.82 2.43 -0.04
CA GLN A 164 36.29 2.69 -1.39
C GLN A 164 35.37 1.58 -1.88
N TYR A 165 35.72 0.32 -1.59
CA TYR A 165 34.87 -0.84 -1.88
C TYR A 165 33.52 -0.74 -1.17
N ALA A 166 33.52 -0.43 0.13
CA ALA A 166 32.29 -0.27 0.91
C ALA A 166 31.41 0.84 0.36
N ASP A 167 31.99 2.01 0.02
CA ASP A 167 31.29 3.15 -0.55
C ASP A 167 30.71 2.82 -1.93
N ALA A 168 31.45 2.12 -2.78
CA ALA A 168 31.00 1.73 -4.11
C ALA A 168 29.85 0.71 -4.06
N VAL A 169 29.88 -0.27 -3.17
CA VAL A 169 28.77 -1.21 -2.95
C VAL A 169 27.55 -0.46 -2.43
N ALA A 170 27.72 0.43 -1.43
CA ALA A 170 26.62 1.22 -0.88
C ALA A 170 25.97 2.12 -1.95
N ASN A 171 26.80 2.75 -2.79
CA ASN A 171 26.31 3.57 -3.91
C ASN A 171 25.49 2.76 -4.92
N ALA A 172 25.95 1.56 -5.25
CA ALA A 172 25.27 0.70 -6.21
C ALA A 172 23.96 0.10 -5.68
N VAL A 173 23.87 -0.19 -4.37
CA VAL A 173 22.74 -0.93 -3.77
C VAL A 173 21.75 -0.02 -3.06
N PHE A 174 22.21 0.99 -2.29
CA PHE A 174 21.34 1.76 -1.40
C PHE A 174 20.66 2.92 -2.12
N VAL A 175 19.34 2.86 -2.15
CA VAL A 175 18.48 3.95 -2.67
C VAL A 175 18.09 4.91 -1.56
N LYS A 176 17.90 4.42 -0.32
CA LYS A 176 17.43 5.22 0.80
C LYS A 176 18.54 6.11 1.35
N SER A 177 18.26 7.42 1.48
CA SER A 177 19.21 8.41 1.97
C SER A 177 19.71 8.15 3.40
N ASN A 178 18.88 7.62 4.29
CA ASN A 178 19.27 7.28 5.66
C ASN A 178 20.36 6.19 5.71
N MET A 179 20.26 5.16 4.85
CA MET A 179 21.27 4.11 4.77
C MET A 179 22.60 4.65 4.20
N ARG A 180 22.52 5.48 3.17
CA ARG A 180 23.69 6.13 2.59
C ARG A 180 24.36 7.07 3.59
N GLN A 181 23.58 7.82 4.38
CA GLN A 181 24.12 8.70 5.42
C GLN A 181 24.81 7.90 6.53
N ALA A 182 24.24 6.77 6.96
CA ALA A 182 24.88 5.89 7.94
C ALA A 182 26.24 5.36 7.45
N VAL A 183 26.37 5.03 6.16
CA VAL A 183 27.65 4.65 5.55
C VAL A 183 28.63 5.83 5.48
N LEU A 184 28.12 7.04 5.20
CA LEU A 184 28.94 8.25 5.15
C LEU A 184 29.46 8.63 6.54
N ASP A 185 28.65 8.52 7.57
CA ASP A 185 28.98 8.87 8.95
C ASP A 185 29.99 7.89 9.59
N ALA A 186 30.04 6.64 9.12
CA ALA A 186 30.95 5.61 9.62
C ALA A 186 32.40 5.88 9.15
N VAL A 187 33.22 6.44 10.05
CA VAL A 187 34.64 6.72 9.80
C VAL A 187 35.46 5.43 9.83
N SER A 188 35.12 4.49 10.75
CA SER A 188 35.77 3.19 10.82
C SER A 188 35.38 2.33 9.60
N VAL A 189 36.37 1.82 8.88
CA VAL A 189 36.18 0.95 7.73
C VAL A 189 35.47 -0.33 8.14
N GLU A 190 35.76 -0.87 9.33
CA GLU A 190 35.11 -2.08 9.82
C GLU A 190 33.62 -1.88 10.06
N GLU A 191 33.24 -0.77 10.72
CA GLU A 191 31.84 -0.43 10.98
C GLU A 191 31.09 -0.21 9.66
N ARG A 192 31.72 0.51 8.74
CA ARG A 192 31.16 0.77 7.39
C ARG A 192 30.88 -0.52 6.64
N LEU A 193 31.81 -1.48 6.63
CA LEU A 193 31.63 -2.79 6.00
C LEU A 193 30.49 -3.59 6.64
N LYS A 194 30.34 -3.50 7.98
CA LYS A 194 29.21 -4.15 8.68
C LYS A 194 27.85 -3.52 8.30
N ILE A 195 27.77 -2.19 8.22
CA ILE A 195 26.57 -1.48 7.78
C ILE A 195 26.22 -1.88 6.34
N VAL A 196 27.22 -1.91 5.45
CA VAL A 196 27.03 -2.31 4.06
C VAL A 196 26.55 -3.75 3.94
N LEU A 197 27.15 -4.68 4.68
CA LEU A 197 26.73 -6.09 4.70
C LEU A 197 25.27 -6.23 5.12
N ALA A 198 24.90 -5.64 6.25
CA ALA A 198 23.51 -5.68 6.76
C ALA A 198 22.53 -5.05 5.76
N GLY A 199 22.90 -3.92 5.17
CA GLY A 199 22.08 -3.22 4.20
C GLY A 199 21.88 -4.01 2.91
N VAL A 200 22.94 -4.62 2.34
CA VAL A 200 22.85 -5.44 1.14
C VAL A 200 21.96 -6.67 1.38
N MET A 201 22.12 -7.35 2.52
CA MET A 201 21.25 -8.47 2.90
C MET A 201 19.78 -8.04 2.98
N GLY A 202 19.50 -6.89 3.60
CA GLY A 202 18.15 -6.34 3.68
C GLY A 202 17.56 -6.01 2.30
N GLU A 203 18.32 -5.40 1.42
CA GLU A 203 17.86 -5.06 0.06
C GLU A 203 17.61 -6.32 -0.80
N VAL A 204 18.36 -7.40 -0.60
CA VAL A 204 18.11 -8.71 -1.24
C VAL A 204 16.73 -9.23 -0.86
N GLU A 205 16.41 -9.24 0.45
CA GLU A 205 15.12 -9.75 0.93
C GLU A 205 13.95 -8.86 0.47
N ILE A 206 14.10 -7.54 0.53
CA ILE A 206 13.08 -6.60 0.02
C ILE A 206 12.85 -6.83 -1.47
N THR A 207 13.91 -6.92 -2.28
CA THR A 207 13.80 -7.11 -3.74
C THR A 207 13.16 -8.46 -4.11
N LYS A 208 13.47 -9.54 -3.35
CA LYS A 208 12.80 -10.83 -3.52
C LYS A 208 11.31 -10.76 -3.20
N LEU A 209 10.95 -10.05 -2.13
CA LEU A 209 9.55 -9.87 -1.73
C LEU A 209 8.78 -9.05 -2.78
N ASP A 210 9.35 -7.95 -3.26
CA ASP A 210 8.76 -7.13 -4.31
C ASP A 210 8.47 -7.94 -5.58
N LYS A 211 9.41 -8.80 -5.99
CA LYS A 211 9.20 -9.71 -7.13
C LYS A 211 8.07 -10.70 -6.92
N ARG A 212 7.93 -11.26 -5.70
CA ARG A 212 6.82 -12.17 -5.38
C ARG A 212 5.49 -11.45 -5.45
N ILE A 213 5.40 -10.26 -4.83
CA ILE A 213 4.17 -9.44 -4.86
C ILE A 213 3.82 -9.08 -6.30
N ALA A 214 4.79 -8.61 -7.10
CA ALA A 214 4.56 -8.28 -8.50
C ALA A 214 4.08 -9.47 -9.34
N ALA A 215 4.63 -10.67 -9.09
CA ALA A 215 4.21 -11.90 -9.75
C ALA A 215 2.79 -12.32 -9.35
N GLU A 216 2.41 -12.16 -8.08
CA GLU A 216 1.08 -12.46 -7.57
C GLU A 216 0.03 -11.50 -8.12
N VAL A 217 0.32 -10.19 -8.11
CA VAL A 217 -0.54 -9.16 -8.74
C VAL A 217 -0.73 -9.44 -10.22
N LYS A 218 0.35 -9.78 -10.94
CA LYS A 218 0.25 -10.13 -12.36
C LYS A 218 -0.65 -11.33 -12.59
N ARG A 219 -0.50 -12.40 -11.80
CA ARG A 219 -1.38 -13.60 -11.90
C ARG A 219 -2.84 -13.26 -11.67
N SER A 220 -3.12 -12.44 -10.66
CA SER A 220 -4.50 -11.99 -10.37
C SER A 220 -5.08 -11.17 -11.52
N MET A 221 -4.29 -10.26 -12.09
CA MET A 221 -4.71 -9.48 -13.27
C MET A 221 -4.97 -10.37 -14.49
N ASP A 222 -4.07 -11.33 -14.77
CA ASP A 222 -4.22 -12.25 -15.90
C ASP A 222 -5.47 -13.15 -15.72
N GLN A 223 -5.79 -13.58 -14.49
CA GLN A 223 -7.01 -14.33 -14.19
C GLN A 223 -8.26 -13.49 -14.42
N ASN A 224 -8.32 -12.28 -13.88
CA ASN A 224 -9.46 -11.38 -14.05
C ASN A 224 -9.69 -11.03 -15.53
N GLN A 225 -8.62 -10.80 -16.28
CA GLN A 225 -8.71 -10.53 -17.72
C GLN A 225 -9.23 -11.74 -18.50
N ARG A 226 -8.82 -12.96 -18.11
CA ARG A 226 -9.30 -14.20 -18.72
C ARG A 226 -10.78 -14.45 -18.40
N GLU A 227 -11.21 -14.21 -17.15
CA GLU A 227 -12.63 -14.32 -16.75
C GLU A 227 -13.48 -13.32 -17.52
N TYR A 228 -13.04 -12.06 -17.61
CA TYR A 228 -13.73 -11.05 -18.42
C TYR A 228 -13.87 -11.48 -19.88
N TYR A 229 -12.78 -11.97 -20.50
CA TYR A 229 -12.80 -12.45 -21.87
C TYR A 229 -13.76 -13.64 -22.07
N LEU A 230 -13.78 -14.59 -21.14
CA LEU A 230 -14.70 -15.73 -21.17
C LEU A 230 -16.16 -15.27 -21.01
N HIS A 231 -16.44 -14.31 -20.14
CA HIS A 231 -17.77 -13.71 -20.01
C HIS A 231 -18.24 -13.02 -21.29
N GLU A 232 -17.37 -12.25 -21.93
CA GLU A 232 -17.71 -11.62 -23.22
C GLU A 232 -17.89 -12.64 -24.35
N GLN A 233 -17.13 -13.73 -24.37
CA GLN A 233 -17.38 -14.84 -25.32
C GLN A 233 -18.73 -15.52 -25.05
N ILE A 234 -19.08 -15.81 -23.82
CA ILE A 234 -20.39 -16.38 -23.45
C ILE A 234 -21.51 -15.44 -23.92
N LYS A 235 -21.37 -14.14 -23.69
CA LYS A 235 -22.33 -13.13 -24.12
C LYS A 235 -22.48 -13.06 -25.64
N ALA A 236 -21.36 -13.14 -26.39
CA ALA A 236 -21.38 -13.19 -27.85
C ALA A 236 -22.08 -14.46 -28.36
N ILE A 237 -21.78 -15.62 -27.78
CA ILE A 237 -22.39 -16.90 -28.14
C ILE A 237 -23.90 -16.88 -27.84
N ARG A 238 -24.33 -16.37 -26.67
CA ARG A 238 -25.75 -16.22 -26.32
C ARG A 238 -26.45 -15.30 -27.28
N LYS A 239 -25.82 -14.22 -27.72
CA LYS A 239 -26.36 -13.32 -28.75
C LYS A 239 -26.52 -13.99 -30.10
N GLU A 240 -25.58 -14.86 -30.53
CA GLU A 240 -25.71 -15.64 -31.79
C GLU A 240 -26.78 -16.75 -31.68
N LEU A 241 -26.98 -17.31 -30.49
CA LEU A 241 -28.04 -18.30 -30.24
C LEU A 241 -29.44 -17.68 -30.10
N GLY A 242 -29.58 -16.35 -30.20
CA GLY A 242 -30.85 -15.65 -30.07
C GLY A 242 -31.35 -15.55 -28.62
N GLU A 243 -30.55 -15.90 -27.62
CA GLU A 243 -30.79 -15.65 -26.21
C GLU A 243 -30.56 -14.18 -25.90
N THR A 244 -31.41 -13.31 -26.42
CA THR A 244 -31.40 -11.88 -26.13
C THR A 244 -32.17 -11.58 -24.84
N GLU A 245 -31.90 -10.45 -24.25
CA GLU A 245 -32.57 -9.92 -23.04
C GLU A 245 -34.08 -9.82 -23.16
N GLN A 246 -34.61 -9.81 -24.37
CA GLN A 246 -36.05 -9.99 -24.63
C GLN A 246 -36.57 -11.35 -24.11
N ASN A 247 -35.74 -12.40 -24.15
CA ASN A 247 -36.06 -13.70 -23.57
C ASN A 247 -36.12 -13.68 -22.05
N GLU A 248 -35.27 -12.89 -21.36
CA GLU A 248 -35.32 -12.77 -19.88
C GLU A 248 -36.60 -12.05 -19.42
N ALA A 249 -36.95 -10.95 -20.07
CA ALA A 249 -38.20 -10.23 -19.76
C ALA A 249 -39.44 -11.09 -20.01
N GLU A 250 -39.47 -11.86 -21.10
CA GLU A 250 -40.55 -12.81 -21.40
C GLU A 250 -40.60 -13.93 -20.36
N GLU A 251 -39.46 -14.43 -19.90
CA GLU A 251 -39.41 -15.45 -18.85
C GLU A 251 -39.90 -14.91 -17.51
N TYR A 252 -39.49 -13.69 -17.12
CA TYR A 252 -40.04 -13.06 -15.92
C TYR A 252 -41.54 -12.82 -16.00
N MET A 253 -42.06 -12.42 -17.15
CA MET A 253 -43.49 -12.30 -17.37
C MET A 253 -44.23 -13.64 -17.28
N ARG A 254 -43.63 -14.73 -17.74
CA ARG A 254 -44.21 -16.08 -17.60
C ARG A 254 -44.25 -16.48 -16.11
N ARG A 255 -43.15 -16.36 -15.38
CA ARG A 255 -43.06 -16.64 -13.94
C ARG A 255 -44.05 -15.79 -13.14
N LEU A 256 -44.22 -14.52 -13.51
CA LEU A 256 -45.20 -13.62 -12.90
C LEU A 256 -46.64 -14.09 -13.09
N LYS A 257 -46.99 -14.64 -14.25
CA LYS A 257 -48.35 -15.20 -14.52
C LYS A 257 -48.64 -16.45 -13.73
N GLU A 258 -47.63 -17.29 -13.49
CA GLU A 258 -47.78 -18.56 -12.77
C GLU A 258 -47.83 -18.37 -11.25
N LYS A 259 -47.38 -17.22 -10.73
CA LYS A 259 -47.26 -16.98 -9.28
C LYS A 259 -48.47 -16.22 -8.73
N GLU A 260 -49.04 -16.73 -7.64
CA GLU A 260 -50.09 -16.03 -6.90
C GLU A 260 -49.49 -14.91 -6.02
N MET A 261 -49.97 -13.68 -6.21
CA MET A 261 -49.52 -12.52 -5.45
C MET A 261 -50.62 -11.45 -5.42
N PRO A 262 -50.52 -10.45 -4.49
CA PRO A 262 -51.46 -9.34 -4.45
C PRO A 262 -51.46 -8.53 -5.74
N GLN A 263 -52.66 -8.11 -6.20
CA GLN A 263 -52.84 -7.43 -7.47
C GLN A 263 -51.96 -6.16 -7.61
N ALA A 264 -51.82 -5.36 -6.53
CA ALA A 264 -50.98 -4.17 -6.54
C ALA A 264 -49.49 -4.45 -6.77
N VAL A 265 -49.00 -5.63 -6.28
CA VAL A 265 -47.62 -6.08 -6.49
C VAL A 265 -47.44 -6.56 -7.93
N ARG A 266 -48.38 -7.31 -8.45
CA ARG A 266 -48.40 -7.80 -9.84
C ARG A 266 -48.31 -6.64 -10.83
N GLU A 267 -49.17 -5.63 -10.71
CA GLU A 267 -49.16 -4.46 -11.58
C GLU A 267 -47.86 -3.66 -11.52
N LYS A 268 -47.24 -3.61 -10.36
CA LYS A 268 -45.93 -2.95 -10.22
C LYS A 268 -44.81 -3.76 -10.89
N LEU A 269 -44.79 -5.08 -10.68
CA LEU A 269 -43.80 -5.96 -11.31
C LEU A 269 -43.92 -6.00 -12.83
N GLU A 270 -45.15 -6.02 -13.37
CA GLU A 270 -45.40 -5.94 -14.83
C GLU A 270 -44.74 -4.70 -15.43
N ARG A 271 -44.87 -3.56 -14.77
CA ARG A 271 -44.22 -2.30 -15.21
C ARG A 271 -42.70 -2.34 -15.13
N GLU A 272 -42.14 -2.91 -14.04
CA GLU A 272 -40.71 -3.04 -13.89
C GLU A 272 -40.09 -4.05 -14.85
N ILE A 273 -40.77 -5.15 -15.16
CA ILE A 273 -40.32 -6.14 -16.16
C ILE A 273 -40.37 -5.55 -17.57
N ALA A 274 -41.43 -4.77 -17.90
CA ALA A 274 -41.47 -4.08 -19.19
C ALA A 274 -40.31 -3.06 -19.31
N ARG A 275 -40.07 -2.27 -18.27
CA ARG A 275 -38.96 -1.34 -18.24
C ARG A 275 -37.59 -2.06 -18.36
N PHE A 276 -37.43 -3.22 -17.73
CA PHE A 276 -36.22 -4.05 -17.84
C PHE A 276 -35.96 -4.48 -19.28
N GLY A 277 -36.99 -4.89 -20.02
CA GLY A 277 -36.88 -5.28 -21.43
C GLY A 277 -36.52 -4.12 -22.37
N ASP A 278 -36.87 -2.87 -22.00
CA ASP A 278 -36.56 -1.67 -22.78
C ASP A 278 -35.17 -1.09 -22.50
N LEU A 279 -34.48 -1.54 -21.41
CA LEU A 279 -33.16 -1.05 -21.04
C LEU A 279 -32.07 -1.60 -21.95
N PRO A 280 -31.09 -0.76 -22.39
CA PRO A 280 -29.91 -1.26 -23.12
C PRO A 280 -29.09 -2.23 -22.28
N ALA A 281 -28.57 -3.30 -22.89
CA ALA A 281 -27.73 -4.32 -22.26
C ALA A 281 -26.52 -3.82 -21.46
N ALA A 282 -26.00 -2.64 -21.83
CA ALA A 282 -24.86 -2.00 -21.18
C ALA A 282 -25.27 -1.02 -20.06
N SER A 283 -26.56 -0.93 -19.70
CA SER A 283 -27.04 -0.02 -18.65
C SER A 283 -26.60 -0.46 -17.27
N HIS A 284 -26.03 0.44 -16.47
CA HIS A 284 -25.71 0.21 -15.06
C HIS A 284 -26.97 -0.04 -14.19
N GLU A 285 -28.18 0.27 -14.69
CA GLU A 285 -29.44 0.04 -13.99
C GLU A 285 -29.94 -1.41 -14.12
N GLN A 286 -29.47 -2.16 -15.11
CA GLN A 286 -29.96 -3.51 -15.38
C GLN A 286 -29.69 -4.52 -14.24
N PRO A 287 -28.46 -4.65 -13.66
CA PRO A 287 -28.21 -5.62 -12.60
C PRO A 287 -29.04 -5.38 -11.33
N PRO A 288 -29.18 -4.15 -10.80
CA PRO A 288 -30.06 -3.89 -9.66
C PRO A 288 -31.53 -4.23 -9.95
N MET A 289 -32.03 -3.93 -11.16
CA MET A 289 -33.39 -4.20 -11.54
C MET A 289 -33.66 -5.68 -11.69
N ARG A 290 -32.72 -6.43 -12.26
CA ARG A 290 -32.76 -7.91 -12.32
C ARG A 290 -32.88 -8.51 -10.91
N ASN A 291 -31.99 -8.14 -10.00
CA ASN A 291 -32.02 -8.60 -8.62
C ASN A 291 -33.34 -8.26 -7.92
N TYR A 292 -33.89 -7.09 -8.19
CA TYR A 292 -35.19 -6.70 -7.64
C TYR A 292 -36.33 -7.56 -8.15
N ILE A 293 -36.40 -7.79 -9.47
CA ILE A 293 -37.46 -8.62 -10.10
C ILE A 293 -37.37 -10.08 -9.59
N GLU A 294 -36.16 -10.64 -9.57
CA GLU A 294 -35.92 -12.01 -9.07
C GLU A 294 -36.31 -12.13 -7.59
N CYS A 295 -35.86 -11.20 -6.75
CA CYS A 295 -36.24 -11.20 -5.34
C CYS A 295 -37.77 -11.15 -5.16
N MET A 296 -38.45 -10.27 -5.89
CA MET A 296 -39.92 -10.14 -5.79
C MET A 296 -40.67 -11.38 -6.32
N LEU A 297 -40.12 -12.02 -7.36
CA LEU A 297 -40.67 -13.27 -7.87
C LEU A 297 -40.45 -14.46 -6.93
N ASP A 298 -39.35 -14.45 -6.15
CA ASP A 298 -39.02 -15.56 -5.24
C ASP A 298 -39.72 -15.43 -3.88
N LEU A 299 -40.24 -14.26 -3.52
CA LEU A 299 -40.99 -14.09 -2.28
C LEU A 299 -42.24 -14.98 -2.22
N PRO A 300 -42.54 -15.62 -1.08
CA PRO A 300 -43.73 -16.48 -0.87
C PRO A 300 -44.97 -15.62 -0.57
N TRP A 301 -45.55 -14.97 -1.60
CA TRP A 301 -46.66 -14.02 -1.44
C TRP A 301 -47.97 -14.62 -0.92
N SER A 302 -48.24 -15.88 -1.25
CA SER A 302 -49.49 -16.60 -0.91
C SER A 302 -49.23 -17.82 -0.01
N GLU A 303 -47.94 -18.06 0.34
CA GLU A 303 -47.61 -19.17 1.21
C GLU A 303 -47.70 -18.72 2.66
N GLU A 304 -48.63 -19.29 3.38
CA GLU A 304 -48.80 -19.05 4.83
C GLU A 304 -48.56 -20.36 5.59
N THR A 305 -47.84 -20.27 6.69
CA THR A 305 -47.73 -21.36 7.65
C THR A 305 -49.04 -21.42 8.45
N LYS A 306 -49.59 -22.63 8.64
CA LYS A 306 -50.73 -22.81 9.55
C LYS A 306 -50.23 -22.73 10.97
N ASP A 307 -50.69 -21.70 11.70
CA ASP A 307 -50.34 -21.53 13.09
C ASP A 307 -50.90 -22.67 13.95
N ASP A 308 -50.08 -23.29 14.78
CA ASP A 308 -50.50 -24.17 15.86
C ASP A 308 -50.94 -23.30 17.06
N LEU A 309 -52.23 -23.28 17.32
CA LEU A 309 -52.82 -22.49 18.40
C LEU A 309 -53.23 -23.37 19.60
N ASP A 310 -52.57 -24.55 19.74
CA ASP A 310 -52.79 -25.40 20.93
C ASP A 310 -52.04 -24.83 22.13
N ILE A 311 -52.81 -24.39 23.13
CA ILE A 311 -52.32 -23.74 24.36
C ILE A 311 -51.48 -24.70 25.23
N GLU A 312 -51.90 -26.00 25.28
CA GLU A 312 -51.19 -26.99 26.10
C GLU A 312 -49.83 -27.33 25.44
N HIS A 313 -49.82 -27.47 24.13
CA HIS A 313 -48.56 -27.66 23.35
C HIS A 313 -47.63 -26.48 23.55
N ALA A 314 -48.12 -25.25 23.39
CA ALA A 314 -47.33 -24.03 23.56
C ALA A 314 -46.79 -23.92 25.00
N ARG A 315 -47.61 -24.27 26.01
CA ARG A 315 -47.17 -24.31 27.42
C ARG A 315 -46.02 -25.28 27.62
N ALA A 316 -46.15 -26.50 27.09
CA ALA A 316 -45.13 -27.54 27.25
C ALA A 316 -43.78 -27.11 26.64
N ILE A 317 -43.77 -26.48 25.47
CA ILE A 317 -42.57 -25.95 24.83
C ILE A 317 -41.94 -24.84 25.67
N LEU A 318 -42.71 -23.85 26.14
CA LEU A 318 -42.24 -22.75 26.95
C LEU A 318 -41.66 -23.20 28.28
N ASP A 319 -42.28 -24.21 28.93
CA ASP A 319 -41.83 -24.76 30.21
C ASP A 319 -40.55 -25.61 30.05
N ASN A 320 -40.44 -26.35 29.00
CA ASN A 320 -39.27 -27.15 28.71
C ASN A 320 -38.03 -26.30 28.35
N ASP A 321 -38.24 -25.21 27.63
CA ASP A 321 -37.13 -24.37 27.16
C ASP A 321 -36.65 -23.32 28.14
N HIS A 322 -37.56 -22.89 29.07
CA HIS A 322 -37.28 -21.78 29.97
C HIS A 322 -37.68 -22.12 31.40
N TYR A 323 -36.71 -22.02 32.31
CA TYR A 323 -36.98 -22.12 33.75
C TYR A 323 -37.50 -20.79 34.29
N GLY A 324 -38.58 -20.79 35.06
CA GLY A 324 -39.18 -19.57 35.62
C GLY A 324 -39.91 -18.73 34.57
N MET A 325 -39.86 -17.41 34.71
CA MET A 325 -40.48 -16.40 33.81
C MET A 325 -42.02 -16.56 33.72
N GLU A 326 -42.67 -16.97 34.76
CA GLU A 326 -44.14 -17.33 34.78
C GLU A 326 -45.00 -16.21 34.21
N LYS A 327 -44.75 -14.95 34.57
CA LYS A 327 -45.53 -13.81 34.07
C LYS A 327 -45.39 -13.62 32.52
N VAL A 328 -44.18 -13.86 32.01
CA VAL A 328 -43.90 -13.72 30.55
C VAL A 328 -44.60 -14.88 29.79
N LYS A 329 -44.44 -16.11 30.27
CA LYS A 329 -45.09 -17.31 29.72
C LYS A 329 -46.59 -17.15 29.72
N GLN A 330 -47.17 -16.75 30.82
CA GLN A 330 -48.62 -16.53 30.93
C GLN A 330 -49.09 -15.48 29.91
N ARG A 331 -48.37 -14.39 29.76
CA ARG A 331 -48.75 -13.36 28.79
C ARG A 331 -48.70 -13.87 27.33
N ILE A 332 -47.72 -14.71 27.02
CA ILE A 332 -47.61 -15.37 25.69
C ILE A 332 -48.76 -16.30 25.48
N LEU A 333 -49.13 -17.17 26.47
CA LEU A 333 -50.25 -18.08 26.39
C LEU A 333 -51.59 -17.36 26.24
N GLU A 334 -51.78 -16.25 26.95
CA GLU A 334 -52.96 -15.37 26.78
C GLU A 334 -53.07 -14.86 25.36
N HIS A 335 -51.93 -14.44 24.77
CA HIS A 335 -51.93 -13.97 23.38
C HIS A 335 -52.27 -15.07 22.37
N ILE A 336 -51.76 -16.31 22.56
CA ILE A 336 -52.10 -17.49 21.77
C ILE A 336 -53.59 -17.86 21.93
N ALA A 337 -54.08 -17.74 23.15
CA ALA A 337 -55.51 -18.02 23.46
C ALA A 337 -56.45 -17.03 22.73
N VAL A 338 -56.10 -15.72 22.72
CA VAL A 338 -56.84 -14.71 21.98
C VAL A 338 -56.80 -14.98 20.50
N ALA A 339 -55.61 -15.34 19.94
CA ALA A 339 -55.49 -15.71 18.55
C ALA A 339 -56.34 -16.91 18.16
N ARG A 340 -56.43 -17.95 19.04
CA ARG A 340 -57.29 -19.11 18.89
C ARG A 340 -58.79 -18.73 18.84
N LEU A 341 -59.22 -17.82 19.69
CA LEU A 341 -60.62 -17.37 19.76
C LEU A 341 -61.02 -16.50 18.59
N THR A 342 -60.11 -15.65 18.11
CA THR A 342 -60.42 -14.73 17.01
C THR A 342 -60.17 -15.29 15.63
N GLY A 343 -59.51 -16.47 15.55
CA GLY A 343 -59.12 -17.09 14.27
C GLY A 343 -58.07 -16.30 13.49
N LYS A 344 -57.52 -15.22 14.08
CA LYS A 344 -56.49 -14.37 13.45
C LYS A 344 -55.51 -13.94 14.52
N VAL A 345 -54.26 -14.01 14.23
CA VAL A 345 -53.21 -13.32 15.03
C VAL A 345 -53.33 -11.83 14.67
N ASN A 346 -54.15 -11.12 15.42
CA ASN A 346 -54.27 -9.68 15.25
C ASN A 346 -52.89 -9.05 15.51
N GLY A 347 -52.41 -8.24 14.56
CA GLY A 347 -51.02 -7.70 14.46
C GLY A 347 -50.53 -6.90 15.66
N GLN A 348 -50.66 -7.45 16.87
CA GLN A 348 -50.04 -6.91 18.07
C GLN A 348 -48.55 -7.25 18.05
N ILE A 349 -47.75 -6.21 18.20
CA ILE A 349 -46.29 -6.34 18.28
C ILE A 349 -45.95 -6.55 19.77
N ILE A 350 -45.39 -7.72 20.09
CA ILE A 350 -44.86 -8.02 21.42
C ILE A 350 -43.41 -7.57 21.50
N CYS A 351 -43.10 -6.68 22.44
CA CYS A 351 -41.74 -6.19 22.67
C CYS A 351 -41.18 -6.75 23.98
N PHE A 352 -40.05 -7.48 23.91
CA PHE A 352 -39.33 -7.97 25.08
C PHE A 352 -38.23 -7.01 25.47
N VAL A 353 -38.34 -6.43 26.67
CA VAL A 353 -37.36 -5.46 27.24
C VAL A 353 -36.71 -6.06 28.46
N GLY A 354 -35.38 -5.91 28.54
CA GLY A 354 -34.59 -6.39 29.69
C GLY A 354 -33.08 -6.34 29.43
N PRO A 355 -32.23 -6.60 30.41
CA PRO A 355 -30.79 -6.60 30.29
C PRO A 355 -30.30 -7.69 29.31
N PRO A 356 -29.07 -7.59 28.80
CA PRO A 356 -28.50 -8.63 27.97
C PRO A 356 -28.40 -9.98 28.71
N GLY A 357 -28.57 -11.10 27.99
CA GLY A 357 -28.40 -12.44 28.52
C GLY A 357 -29.61 -13.04 29.28
N VAL A 358 -30.73 -12.32 29.42
CA VAL A 358 -31.93 -12.83 30.16
C VAL A 358 -32.88 -13.70 29.32
N GLY A 359 -32.51 -14.08 28.12
CA GLY A 359 -33.30 -15.02 27.30
C GLY A 359 -34.32 -14.36 26.34
N LYS A 360 -34.24 -13.05 26.05
CA LYS A 360 -35.19 -12.38 25.12
C LYS A 360 -35.29 -13.02 23.74
N THR A 361 -34.16 -13.35 23.13
CA THR A 361 -34.09 -13.97 21.82
C THR A 361 -34.54 -15.45 21.88
N SER A 362 -34.13 -16.17 22.92
CA SER A 362 -34.51 -17.59 23.06
C SER A 362 -36.00 -17.78 23.27
N ILE A 363 -36.67 -16.91 24.04
CA ILE A 363 -38.13 -17.02 24.25
C ILE A 363 -38.88 -16.69 22.95
N ALA A 364 -38.41 -15.76 22.12
CA ALA A 364 -38.97 -15.48 20.82
C ALA A 364 -38.88 -16.71 19.89
N SER A 365 -37.73 -17.40 19.90
CA SER A 365 -37.54 -18.66 19.16
C SER A 365 -38.46 -19.79 19.65
N SER A 366 -38.69 -19.89 20.96
CA SER A 366 -39.62 -20.89 21.54
C SER A 366 -41.08 -20.58 21.17
N ILE A 367 -41.45 -19.29 21.08
CA ILE A 367 -42.79 -18.89 20.59
C ILE A 367 -42.97 -19.29 19.12
N ALA A 368 -41.96 -19.05 18.29
CA ALA A 368 -42.02 -19.42 16.88
C ALA A 368 -42.22 -20.93 16.73
N ARG A 369 -41.47 -21.75 17.49
CA ARG A 369 -41.65 -23.22 17.50
C ARG A 369 -43.03 -23.63 18.01
N ALA A 370 -43.53 -22.99 19.07
CA ALA A 370 -44.84 -23.29 19.62
C ALA A 370 -46.00 -23.01 18.63
N LEU A 371 -45.82 -22.01 17.76
CA LEU A 371 -46.74 -21.64 16.72
C LEU A 371 -46.53 -22.41 15.39
N GLY A 372 -45.46 -23.25 15.28
CA GLY A 372 -45.07 -23.90 14.04
C GLY A 372 -44.51 -22.94 12.97
N ARG A 373 -43.97 -21.81 13.38
CA ARG A 373 -43.37 -20.81 12.48
C ARG A 373 -41.86 -20.96 12.42
N ASN A 374 -41.28 -20.71 11.23
CA ASN A 374 -39.84 -20.68 10.98
C ASN A 374 -39.20 -19.36 11.45
#